data_8f18ea5b05d529b32e565483ce418dc9
#
_entry.id   8f18ea5b05d529b32e565483ce418dc9
#
_cell.length_a   1.000
_cell.length_b   1.000
_cell.length_c   1.000
_cell.angle_alpha   90.00
_cell.angle_beta   90.00
_cell.angle_gamma   90.00
#
_symmetry.space_group_name_H-M   'P 1'
#
loop_
_entity.id
_entity.type
_entity.pdbx_description
1 polymer ?
#
loop_
_entity_poly.entity_id
_entity_poly.type
_entity_poly.pdbx_seq_one_letter_code
_entity_poly.pdbx_strand_id
1 'polypeptide(L)'
;MKHVEYLEKNEVAKQYAFSPAVVTEGGRVVWLSGQIARRDASGNDITGQFEPQVRRIFTLMEQTIREAGGHSLADLVTMTVYVTDTRYLERFVEIRRELFKDAGENYPASTFIGVASLRFPGVVVEIQGTAVIG
;
A
#
# COMPACT_ATOMS: atom_id res chain seq x y z
N MET A 1 19.25 -13.76 -3.82
CA MET A 1 19.25 -12.32 -3.51
C MET A 1 18.38 -11.59 -4.51
N LYS A 2 17.54 -10.70 -4.04
CA LYS A 2 16.67 -9.91 -4.93
C LYS A 2 17.41 -8.72 -5.51
N HIS A 3 17.02 -8.33 -6.72
CA HIS A 3 17.39 -7.08 -7.34
C HIS A 3 16.11 -6.36 -7.74
N VAL A 4 16.01 -5.08 -7.39
CA VAL A 4 14.79 -4.28 -7.64
C VAL A 4 15.19 -2.99 -8.33
N GLU A 5 14.55 -2.72 -9.46
CA GLU A 5 14.76 -1.50 -10.23
C GLU A 5 13.46 -0.72 -10.30
N TYR A 6 13.48 0.53 -9.88
CA TYR A 6 12.33 1.44 -9.96
C TYR A 6 12.54 2.31 -11.20
N LEU A 7 11.63 2.25 -12.17
CA LEU A 7 11.78 3.02 -13.39
C LEU A 7 11.58 4.51 -13.11
N GLU A 8 12.18 5.34 -13.96
CA GLU A 8 12.15 6.79 -13.81
C GLU A 8 10.72 7.32 -13.83
N LYS A 9 10.42 8.22 -12.89
CA LYS A 9 9.08 8.77 -12.71
C LYS A 9 8.80 9.90 -13.70
N ASN A 10 7.65 9.85 -14.37
CA ASN A 10 7.11 10.98 -15.09
C ASN A 10 6.44 11.95 -14.10
N GLU A 11 5.86 13.06 -14.63
CA GLU A 11 5.24 14.08 -13.78
C GLU A 11 4.10 13.54 -12.93
N VAL A 12 3.25 12.68 -13.50
CA VAL A 12 2.11 12.09 -12.78
C VAL A 12 2.61 11.20 -11.64
N ALA A 13 3.60 10.36 -11.90
CA ALA A 13 4.17 9.47 -10.89
C ALA A 13 4.80 10.27 -9.74
N LYS A 14 5.50 11.36 -10.05
CA LYS A 14 6.08 12.24 -9.02
C LYS A 14 4.97 12.91 -8.19
N GLN A 15 3.94 13.40 -8.84
CA GLN A 15 2.84 14.09 -8.17
C GLN A 15 2.07 13.18 -7.22
N TYR A 16 1.86 11.93 -7.61
CA TYR A 16 1.03 11.00 -6.85
C TYR A 16 1.80 9.89 -6.14
N ALA A 17 3.13 10.00 -6.05
CA ALA A 17 3.98 9.14 -5.24
C ALA A 17 3.86 7.64 -5.58
N PHE A 18 4.06 7.30 -6.85
CA PHE A 18 4.14 5.91 -7.29
C PHE A 18 5.24 5.76 -8.35
N SER A 19 5.61 4.53 -8.67
CA SER A 19 6.52 4.23 -9.78
C SER A 19 5.73 3.78 -10.99
N PRO A 20 6.10 4.19 -12.22
CA PRO A 20 5.42 3.72 -13.43
C PRO A 20 5.55 2.21 -13.60
N ALA A 21 6.68 1.66 -13.18
CA ALA A 21 6.93 0.23 -13.19
C ALA A 21 8.06 -0.10 -12.23
N VAL A 22 8.10 -1.34 -11.78
CA VAL A 22 9.18 -1.88 -10.96
C VAL A 22 9.60 -3.19 -11.60
N VAL A 23 10.91 -3.37 -11.79
CA VAL A 23 11.47 -4.62 -12.34
C VAL A 23 12.16 -5.35 -11.22
N THR A 24 11.90 -6.64 -11.08
CA THR A 24 12.53 -7.45 -10.03
C THR A 24 13.17 -8.70 -10.62
N GLU A 25 14.27 -9.12 -10.00
CA GLU A 25 14.93 -10.39 -10.29
C GLU A 25 15.31 -11.05 -8.97
N GLY A 26 15.15 -12.37 -8.88
CA GLY A 26 15.50 -13.12 -7.68
C GLY A 26 14.59 -12.83 -6.51
N GLY A 27 14.97 -13.37 -5.36
CA GLY A 27 14.18 -13.24 -4.15
C GLY A 27 12.97 -14.16 -4.12
N ARG A 28 12.11 -13.93 -3.14
CA ARG A 28 10.84 -14.67 -2.98
C ARG A 28 9.68 -13.68 -3.07
N VAL A 29 8.62 -14.09 -3.75
CA VAL A 29 7.43 -13.25 -3.93
C VAL A 29 6.44 -13.52 -2.80
N VAL A 30 5.97 -12.44 -2.19
CA VAL A 30 4.92 -12.49 -1.18
C VAL A 30 3.64 -11.92 -1.79
N TRP A 31 2.66 -12.78 -2.02
CA TRP A 31 1.37 -12.41 -2.59
C TRP A 31 0.43 -12.07 -1.44
N LEU A 32 0.23 -10.78 -1.20
CA LEU A 32 -0.63 -10.33 -0.12
C LEU A 32 -2.08 -10.30 -0.57
N SER A 33 -2.96 -10.84 0.27
CA SER A 33 -4.40 -10.69 0.06
C SER A 33 -4.82 -9.24 0.29
N GLY A 34 -5.98 -8.87 -0.22
CA GLY A 34 -6.57 -7.57 0.08
C GLY A 34 -6.76 -7.41 1.59
N GLN A 35 -6.27 -6.30 2.12
CA GLN A 35 -6.32 -5.99 3.55
C GLN A 35 -7.29 -4.85 3.80
N ILE A 36 -8.19 -5.04 4.76
CA ILE A 36 -9.08 -4.02 5.29
C ILE A 36 -8.85 -3.88 6.79
N ALA A 37 -9.40 -2.84 7.39
CA ALA A 37 -9.34 -2.65 8.83
C ALA A 37 -10.62 -1.99 9.33
N ARG A 38 -11.27 -2.60 10.33
CA ARG A 38 -12.46 -2.04 10.99
C ARG A 38 -12.15 -1.54 12.40
N ARG A 39 -10.99 -1.92 12.94
CA ARG A 39 -10.53 -1.51 14.26
C ARG A 39 -9.07 -1.12 14.20
N ASP A 40 -8.69 -0.16 15.04
CA ASP A 40 -7.28 0.21 15.18
C ASP A 40 -6.53 -0.79 16.07
N ALA A 41 -5.24 -0.53 16.33
CA ALA A 41 -4.40 -1.41 17.12
C ALA A 41 -4.88 -1.53 18.58
N SER A 42 -5.63 -0.56 19.08
CA SER A 42 -6.18 -0.58 20.43
C SER A 42 -7.57 -1.19 20.51
N GLY A 43 -8.13 -1.62 19.37
CA GLY A 43 -9.45 -2.24 19.30
C GLY A 43 -10.59 -1.24 19.11
N ASN A 44 -10.30 0.04 18.91
CA ASN A 44 -11.33 1.06 18.67
C ASN A 44 -11.94 0.91 17.29
N ASP A 45 -13.25 1.16 17.18
CA ASP A 45 -13.97 1.13 15.92
C ASP A 45 -13.52 2.30 15.04
N ILE A 46 -13.03 2.00 13.82
CA ILE A 46 -12.60 2.99 12.85
C ILE A 46 -13.41 2.93 11.56
N THR A 47 -14.61 2.34 11.59
CA THR A 47 -15.48 2.32 10.40
C THR A 47 -15.81 3.76 9.97
N GLY A 48 -15.87 3.97 8.64
CA GLY A 48 -16.11 5.27 8.05
C GLY A 48 -14.92 6.23 8.08
N GLN A 49 -13.81 5.87 8.71
CA GLN A 49 -12.67 6.76 8.91
C GLN A 49 -11.52 6.37 7.98
N PHE A 50 -11.31 7.15 6.93
CA PHE A 50 -10.34 6.82 5.88
C PHE A 50 -8.91 6.71 6.41
N GLU A 51 -8.40 7.77 7.05
CA GLU A 51 -7.00 7.78 7.47
C GLU A 51 -6.65 6.69 8.48
N PRO A 52 -7.44 6.50 9.57
CA PRO A 52 -7.15 5.41 10.49
C PRO A 52 -7.18 4.04 9.82
N GLN A 53 -8.09 3.83 8.87
CA GLN A 53 -8.15 2.57 8.12
C GLN A 53 -6.90 2.38 7.27
N VAL A 54 -6.46 3.39 6.52
CA VAL A 54 -5.25 3.30 5.69
C VAL A 54 -4.03 2.97 6.55
N ARG A 55 -3.84 3.69 7.65
CA ARG A 55 -2.69 3.48 8.53
C ARG A 55 -2.68 2.09 9.14
N ARG A 56 -3.84 1.63 9.58
CA ARG A 56 -3.95 0.28 10.14
C ARG A 56 -3.68 -0.79 9.09
N ILE A 57 -4.20 -0.60 7.87
CA ILE A 57 -3.96 -1.52 6.75
C ILE A 57 -2.46 -1.65 6.48
N PHE A 58 -1.74 -0.54 6.36
CA PHE A 58 -0.30 -0.59 6.10
C PHE A 58 0.47 -1.24 7.25
N THR A 59 0.07 -1.00 8.49
CA THR A 59 0.67 -1.67 9.65
C THR A 59 0.50 -3.19 9.55
N LEU A 60 -0.71 -3.64 9.21
CA LEU A 60 -0.99 -5.08 9.06
C LEU A 60 -0.24 -5.69 7.88
N MET A 61 -0.16 -4.97 6.77
CA MET A 61 0.61 -5.44 5.61
C MET A 61 2.10 -5.57 5.95
N GLU A 62 2.67 -4.59 6.64
CA GLU A 62 4.06 -4.66 7.06
C GLU A 62 4.30 -5.84 8.00
N GLN A 63 3.39 -6.09 8.91
CA GLN A 63 3.46 -7.22 9.82
C GLN A 63 3.48 -8.56 9.03
N THR A 64 2.62 -8.69 8.04
CA THR A 64 2.56 -9.87 7.18
C THR A 64 3.86 -10.05 6.38
N ILE A 65 4.41 -8.96 5.85
CA ILE A 65 5.70 -8.98 5.14
C ILE A 65 6.81 -9.48 6.07
N ARG A 66 6.86 -9.00 7.30
CA ARG A 66 7.85 -9.45 8.29
C ARG A 66 7.67 -10.91 8.67
N GLU A 67 6.44 -11.36 8.83
CA GLU A 67 6.16 -12.78 9.10
C GLU A 67 6.64 -13.68 7.96
N ALA A 68 6.60 -13.18 6.72
CA ALA A 68 7.11 -13.91 5.56
C ALA A 68 8.65 -13.90 5.45
N GLY A 69 9.33 -13.11 6.29
CA GLY A 69 10.79 -12.98 6.28
C GLY A 69 11.30 -11.69 5.66
N GLY A 70 10.42 -10.74 5.34
CA GLY A 70 10.80 -9.43 4.82
C GLY A 70 11.10 -8.43 5.93
N HIS A 71 11.29 -7.17 5.56
CA HIS A 71 11.74 -6.12 6.47
C HIS A 71 10.70 -5.03 6.73
N SER A 72 10.07 -4.51 5.68
CA SER A 72 9.19 -3.35 5.83
C SER A 72 8.30 -3.18 4.61
N LEU A 73 7.48 -2.12 4.64
CA LEU A 73 6.67 -1.71 3.49
C LEU A 73 7.51 -1.44 2.24
N ALA A 74 8.81 -1.12 2.40
CA ALA A 74 9.70 -0.91 1.26
C ALA A 74 9.90 -2.17 0.41
N ASP A 75 9.53 -3.35 0.91
CA ASP A 75 9.55 -4.59 0.13
C ASP A 75 8.38 -4.69 -0.85
N LEU A 76 7.35 -3.86 -0.71
CA LEU A 76 6.23 -3.80 -1.67
C LEU A 76 6.72 -3.28 -3.02
N VAL A 77 6.41 -4.00 -4.08
CA VAL A 77 6.76 -3.59 -5.44
C VAL A 77 5.54 -3.14 -6.24
N THR A 78 4.34 -3.57 -5.84
CA THR A 78 3.09 -3.10 -6.44
C THR A 78 1.98 -3.12 -5.41
N MET A 79 1.00 -2.24 -5.59
CA MET A 79 -0.24 -2.26 -4.80
C MET A 79 -1.41 -1.78 -5.64
N THR A 80 -2.59 -2.27 -5.30
CA THR A 80 -3.86 -1.75 -5.80
C THR A 80 -4.65 -1.24 -4.61
N VAL A 81 -5.13 -0.01 -4.72
CA VAL A 81 -5.89 0.68 -3.67
C VAL A 81 -7.32 0.85 -4.14
N TYR A 82 -8.25 0.22 -3.45
CA TYR A 82 -9.68 0.31 -3.72
C TYR A 82 -10.31 1.24 -2.69
N VAL A 83 -11.06 2.24 -3.16
CA VAL A 83 -11.72 3.20 -2.29
C VAL A 83 -13.19 3.34 -2.67
N THR A 84 -14.03 3.67 -1.70
CA THR A 84 -15.44 3.94 -1.96
C THR A 84 -15.69 5.37 -2.43
N ASP A 85 -14.67 6.23 -2.34
CA ASP A 85 -14.75 7.63 -2.75
C ASP A 85 -13.38 8.08 -3.29
N THR A 86 -13.30 8.40 -4.57
CA THR A 86 -12.04 8.80 -5.21
C THR A 86 -11.51 10.14 -4.72
N ARG A 87 -12.32 10.93 -4.01
CA ARG A 87 -11.86 12.18 -3.39
C ARG A 87 -10.83 11.94 -2.29
N TYR A 88 -10.65 10.71 -1.83
CA TYR A 88 -9.59 10.34 -0.89
C TYR A 88 -8.18 10.32 -1.51
N LEU A 89 -8.05 10.48 -2.82
CA LEU A 89 -6.76 10.31 -3.51
C LEU A 89 -5.63 11.16 -2.91
N GLU A 90 -5.85 12.46 -2.76
CA GLU A 90 -4.79 13.34 -2.28
C GLU A 90 -4.35 13.01 -0.86
N ARG A 91 -5.30 12.69 0.01
CA ARG A 91 -4.97 12.27 1.37
C ARG A 91 -4.21 10.96 1.40
N PHE A 92 -4.61 10.01 0.54
CA PHE A 92 -3.89 8.75 0.40
C PHE A 92 -2.44 8.97 -0.02
N VAL A 93 -2.22 9.83 -0.99
CA VAL A 93 -0.87 10.16 -1.48
C VAL A 93 0.00 10.74 -0.35
N GLU A 94 -0.55 11.66 0.46
CA GLU A 94 0.17 12.24 1.59
C GLU A 94 0.58 11.15 2.60
N ILE A 95 -0.33 10.25 2.93
CA ILE A 95 -0.05 9.15 3.87
C ILE A 95 1.02 8.23 3.28
N ARG A 96 0.93 7.89 2.00
CA ARG A 96 1.92 7.04 1.35
C ARG A 96 3.31 7.69 1.36
N ARG A 97 3.42 8.99 1.07
CA ARG A 97 4.70 9.69 1.16
C ARG A 97 5.29 9.58 2.57
N GLU A 98 4.47 9.78 3.59
CA GLU A 98 4.92 9.69 4.97
C GLU A 98 5.42 8.29 5.32
N LEU A 99 4.64 7.26 4.98
CA LEU A 99 4.96 5.89 5.36
C LEU A 99 6.13 5.29 4.57
N PHE A 100 6.41 5.81 3.37
CA PHE A 100 7.48 5.32 2.51
C PHE A 100 8.69 6.26 2.47
N LYS A 101 8.75 7.26 3.35
CA LYS A 101 9.82 8.27 3.33
C LYS A 101 11.22 7.66 3.47
N ASP A 102 11.36 6.56 4.23
CA ASP A 102 12.65 5.91 4.46
C ASP A 102 13.12 5.11 3.23
N ALA A 103 12.24 4.86 2.30
CA ALA A 103 12.58 4.25 1.01
C ALA A 103 12.96 5.30 -0.04
N GLY A 104 13.06 6.58 0.34
CA GLY A 104 13.31 7.67 -0.58
C GLY A 104 12.14 7.84 -1.53
N GLU A 105 12.40 7.87 -2.82
CA GLU A 105 11.36 7.95 -3.85
C GLU A 105 11.07 6.60 -4.50
N ASN A 106 11.46 5.51 -3.86
CA ASN A 106 11.25 4.15 -4.36
C ASN A 106 9.86 3.66 -3.98
N TYR A 107 8.84 4.28 -4.58
CA TYR A 107 7.45 3.89 -4.37
C TYR A 107 7.10 2.65 -5.19
N PRO A 108 6.18 1.80 -4.72
CA PRO A 108 5.70 0.70 -5.56
C PRO A 108 4.93 1.22 -6.77
N ALA A 109 4.81 0.39 -7.80
CA ALA A 109 3.81 0.60 -8.84
C ALA A 109 2.43 0.56 -8.16
N SER A 110 1.49 1.38 -8.62
CA SER A 110 0.22 1.53 -7.91
C SER A 110 -0.93 1.84 -8.85
N THR A 111 -2.09 1.29 -8.53
CA THR A 111 -3.36 1.65 -9.14
C THR A 111 -4.32 2.08 -8.04
N PHE A 112 -5.07 3.16 -8.26
CA PHE A 112 -6.04 3.69 -7.32
C PHE A 112 -7.42 3.66 -8.00
N ILE A 113 -8.38 2.93 -7.43
CA ILE A 113 -9.65 2.61 -8.08
C ILE A 113 -10.82 2.91 -7.14
N GLY A 114 -11.83 3.62 -7.66
CA GLY A 114 -13.10 3.78 -6.98
C GLY A 114 -13.99 2.57 -7.21
N VAL A 115 -14.63 2.07 -6.16
CA VAL A 115 -15.55 0.94 -6.19
C VAL A 115 -16.87 1.30 -5.50
N ALA A 116 -17.95 0.60 -5.84
CA ALA A 116 -19.27 0.88 -5.28
C ALA A 116 -19.34 0.54 -3.78
N SER A 117 -18.69 -0.54 -3.36
CA SER A 117 -18.68 -0.97 -1.96
C SER A 117 -17.51 -1.94 -1.74
N LEU A 118 -17.17 -2.12 -0.48
CA LEU A 118 -16.18 -3.09 -0.05
C LEU A 118 -16.86 -4.15 0.83
N ARG A 119 -16.07 -5.04 1.41
CA ARG A 119 -16.57 -6.25 2.06
C ARG A 119 -17.60 -5.99 3.16
N PHE A 120 -17.43 -4.92 3.94
CA PHE A 120 -18.31 -4.61 5.07
C PHE A 120 -18.74 -3.15 5.02
N PRO A 121 -19.95 -2.82 5.52
CA PRO A 121 -20.35 -1.42 5.68
C PRO A 121 -19.33 -0.65 6.52
N GLY A 122 -19.02 0.56 6.11
CA GLY A 122 -18.05 1.40 6.81
C GLY A 122 -16.58 1.12 6.48
N VAL A 123 -16.26 0.07 5.73
CA VAL A 123 -14.92 -0.12 5.15
C VAL A 123 -14.85 0.76 3.91
N VAL A 124 -13.94 1.74 3.91
CA VAL A 124 -13.84 2.74 2.84
C VAL A 124 -12.59 2.60 1.99
N VAL A 125 -11.70 1.71 2.38
CA VAL A 125 -10.46 1.44 1.66
C VAL A 125 -10.02 -0.02 1.86
N GLU A 126 -9.47 -0.59 0.80
CA GLU A 126 -8.83 -1.91 0.81
C GLU A 126 -7.56 -1.82 -0.01
N ILE A 127 -6.49 -2.43 0.44
CA ILE A 127 -5.22 -2.43 -0.29
C ILE A 127 -4.75 -3.86 -0.49
N GLN A 128 -4.40 -4.18 -1.74
CA GLN A 128 -3.76 -5.43 -2.11
C GLN A 128 -2.37 -5.11 -2.63
N GLY A 129 -1.40 -5.97 -2.39
CA GLY A 129 -0.06 -5.73 -2.88
C GLY A 129 0.74 -7.00 -3.06
N THR A 130 1.91 -6.84 -3.65
CA THR A 130 2.89 -7.90 -3.83
C THR A 130 4.23 -7.36 -3.35
N ALA A 131 4.91 -8.12 -2.52
CA ALA A 131 6.25 -7.79 -2.05
C ALA A 131 7.26 -8.79 -2.62
N VAL A 132 8.52 -8.36 -2.72
CA VAL A 132 9.64 -9.24 -3.07
C VAL A 132 10.65 -9.12 -1.94
N ILE A 133 11.03 -10.26 -1.37
CA ILE A 133 11.91 -10.35 -0.20
C ILE A 133 13.12 -11.24 -0.49
N GLY A 134 14.11 -11.16 0.33
CA GLY A 134 15.35 -11.94 0.19
C GLY A 134 16.43 -11.15 -0.46
#